data_e243f228b5b30ddea9dc6a08777bdb14
#
_entry.id   e243f228b5b30ddea9dc6a08777bdb14
#
_cell.length_a   1.000
_cell.length_b   1.000
_cell.length_c   1.000
_cell.angle_alpha   90.00
_cell.angle_beta   90.00
_cell.angle_gamma   90.00
#
_symmetry.space_group_name_H-M   'P 1'
#
loop_
_entity.id
_entity.type
_entity.pdbx_description
1 polymer ?
#
loop_
_entity_poly.entity_id
_entity_poly.type
_entity_poly.pdbx_seq_one_letter_code
_entity_poly.pdbx_strand_id
1 'polypeptide(L)'
;MDELADSDVNLGQYVVNAFLQAFMNAEEAAFAVGRGHTTYQEPVGIFSASAGITTVALDAAGAITFDDIKDLISGLPSQYLQSASFLMHRATKLELQKLRGVGAAGPLYDQYLWQPSLIAGQPDMLCGYPVYTNDSIPQHGDGALQKICAFGDFRRGYEIIDREGASITRLNELYITAGLIGFLAVRRVTGGVVWPDALRILVEP
;
A
#
# COMPACT_ATOMS: atom_id res chain seq x y z
N MET A 1 25.75 31.67 1.61
CA MET A 1 26.29 31.08 0.35
C MET A 1 27.51 30.19 0.60
N ASP A 2 28.18 30.37 1.69
CA ASP A 2 29.47 29.71 1.93
C ASP A 2 29.36 28.28 2.47
N GLU A 3 28.30 27.93 3.18
CA GLU A 3 28.10 26.56 3.68
C GLU A 3 27.91 25.50 2.56
N LEU A 4 27.44 25.91 1.39
CA LEU A 4 27.30 25.05 0.21
C LEU A 4 28.64 24.72 -0.45
N ALA A 5 29.62 25.57 -0.30
CA ALA A 5 30.94 25.41 -0.90
C ALA A 5 31.94 24.72 0.05
N ASP A 6 31.67 24.73 1.35
CA ASP A 6 32.61 24.30 2.40
C ASP A 6 32.24 22.94 3.04
N SER A 7 31.13 22.29 2.59
CA SER A 7 30.78 20.98 3.11
C SER A 7 31.32 19.85 2.23
N ASP A 8 32.03 18.90 2.84
CA ASP A 8 32.46 17.64 2.22
C ASP A 8 31.26 16.78 1.75
N VAL A 9 30.04 17.19 2.09
CA VAL A 9 28.80 16.54 1.68
C VAL A 9 28.26 17.20 0.43
N ASN A 10 28.03 16.42 -0.62
CA ASN A 10 27.34 16.90 -1.82
C ASN A 10 25.88 17.24 -1.52
N LEU A 11 25.64 18.47 -1.04
CA LEU A 11 24.33 18.96 -0.65
C LEU A 11 23.30 18.85 -1.78
N GLY A 12 23.75 19.03 -3.02
CA GLY A 12 22.89 18.84 -4.20
C GLY A 12 22.31 17.42 -4.28
N GLN A 13 23.16 16.42 -4.08
CA GLN A 13 22.73 15.01 -4.08
C GLN A 13 21.81 14.69 -2.88
N TYR A 14 22.10 15.28 -1.72
CA TYR A 14 21.24 15.12 -0.55
C TYR A 14 19.81 15.66 -0.79
N VAL A 15 19.72 16.87 -1.37
CA VAL A 15 18.42 17.49 -1.70
C VAL A 15 17.65 16.65 -2.72
N VAL A 16 18.33 16.16 -3.77
CA VAL A 16 17.71 15.27 -4.76
C VAL A 16 17.15 14.01 -4.10
N ASN A 17 17.94 13.36 -3.26
CA ASN A 17 17.50 12.14 -2.56
C ASN A 17 16.32 12.41 -1.62
N ALA A 18 16.32 13.55 -0.91
CA ALA A 18 15.21 13.95 -0.05
C ALA A 18 13.91 14.16 -0.83
N PHE A 19 13.96 14.80 -2.00
CA PHE A 19 12.80 14.94 -2.88
C PHE A 19 12.30 13.60 -3.42
N LEU A 20 13.21 12.74 -3.88
CA LEU A 20 12.83 11.40 -4.36
C LEU A 20 12.13 10.58 -3.27
N GLN A 21 12.65 10.63 -2.04
CA GLN A 21 12.00 9.96 -0.90
C GLN A 21 10.62 10.54 -0.60
N ALA A 22 10.46 11.86 -0.64
CA ALA A 22 9.19 12.52 -0.43
C ALA A 22 8.15 12.14 -1.51
N PHE A 23 8.58 12.08 -2.78
CA PHE A 23 7.72 11.61 -3.88
C PHE A 23 7.30 10.15 -3.69
N MET A 24 8.23 9.25 -3.38
CA MET A 24 7.92 7.84 -3.15
C MET A 24 6.88 7.67 -2.03
N ASN A 25 7.05 8.35 -0.91
CA ASN A 25 6.11 8.27 0.21
C ASN A 25 4.72 8.83 -0.15
N ALA A 26 4.68 9.96 -0.87
CA ALA A 26 3.43 10.57 -1.30
C ALA A 26 2.68 9.70 -2.33
N GLU A 27 3.41 9.12 -3.29
CA GLU A 27 2.84 8.24 -4.31
C GLU A 27 2.34 6.92 -3.71
N GLU A 28 3.10 6.33 -2.78
CA GLU A 28 2.70 5.12 -2.08
C GLU A 28 1.36 5.32 -1.35
N ALA A 29 1.21 6.43 -0.63
CA ALA A 29 -0.04 6.77 0.03
C ALA A 29 -1.17 7.03 -0.97
N ALA A 30 -0.89 7.80 -2.05
CA ALA A 30 -1.89 8.16 -3.04
C ALA A 30 -2.41 6.94 -3.83
N PHE A 31 -1.55 5.99 -4.21
CA PHE A 31 -1.97 4.77 -4.89
C PHE A 31 -2.71 3.79 -3.97
N ALA A 32 -2.44 3.81 -2.67
CA ALA A 32 -3.18 3.01 -1.71
C ALA A 32 -4.56 3.59 -1.41
N VAL A 33 -4.64 4.84 -0.96
CA VAL A 33 -5.88 5.43 -0.38
C VAL A 33 -6.34 6.72 -1.06
N GLY A 34 -5.72 7.13 -2.17
CA GLY A 34 -6.06 8.36 -2.89
C GLY A 34 -7.53 8.43 -3.27
N ARG A 35 -8.11 9.63 -3.16
CA ARG A 35 -9.56 9.88 -3.25
C ARG A 35 -10.08 10.14 -4.66
N GLY A 36 -9.18 10.23 -5.63
CA GLY A 36 -9.55 10.45 -7.02
C GLY A 36 -9.41 11.90 -7.50
N HIS A 37 -9.39 12.04 -8.81
CA HIS A 37 -9.04 13.27 -9.50
C HIS A 37 -10.08 14.39 -9.40
N THR A 38 -11.37 14.06 -9.28
CA THR A 38 -12.45 15.03 -9.43
C THR A 38 -12.43 16.15 -8.39
N THR A 39 -12.08 15.82 -7.14
CA THR A 39 -12.12 16.80 -6.03
C THR A 39 -10.74 17.08 -5.46
N TYR A 40 -9.87 16.08 -5.42
CA TYR A 40 -8.60 16.12 -4.66
C TYR A 40 -7.37 16.17 -5.56
N GLN A 41 -7.53 16.00 -6.88
CA GLN A 41 -6.43 15.90 -7.85
C GLN A 41 -5.41 14.81 -7.50
N GLU A 42 -5.89 13.75 -6.87
CA GLU A 42 -5.12 12.57 -6.49
C GLU A 42 -5.46 11.40 -7.42
N PRO A 43 -4.58 10.42 -7.59
CA PRO A 43 -4.94 9.16 -8.24
C PRO A 43 -6.06 8.45 -7.47
N VAL A 44 -6.80 7.56 -8.14
CA VAL A 44 -7.77 6.70 -7.46
C VAL A 44 -7.01 5.56 -6.80
N GLY A 45 -6.94 5.57 -5.48
CA GLY A 45 -6.30 4.51 -4.70
C GLY A 45 -7.09 3.20 -4.71
N ILE A 46 -6.39 2.07 -4.54
CA ILE A 46 -7.00 0.73 -4.51
C ILE A 46 -8.05 0.62 -3.41
N PHE A 47 -7.77 1.17 -2.24
CA PHE A 47 -8.67 1.14 -1.07
C PHE A 47 -9.72 2.27 -1.08
N SER A 48 -9.71 3.14 -2.11
CA SER A 48 -10.70 4.19 -2.25
C SER A 48 -12.10 3.64 -2.48
N ALA A 49 -13.12 4.38 -2.06
CA ALA A 49 -14.51 4.08 -2.38
C ALA A 49 -14.77 4.17 -3.90
N SER A 50 -14.06 5.08 -4.57
CA SER A 50 -14.19 5.32 -6.02
C SER A 50 -13.53 4.24 -6.89
N ALA A 51 -12.80 3.29 -6.30
CA ALA A 51 -12.11 2.22 -7.03
C ALA A 51 -13.07 1.22 -7.71
N GLY A 52 -14.32 1.12 -7.25
CA GLY A 52 -15.32 0.22 -7.83
C GLY A 52 -15.03 -1.28 -7.62
N ILE A 53 -14.10 -1.62 -6.76
CA ILE A 53 -13.69 -3.00 -6.47
C ILE A 53 -14.75 -3.66 -5.57
N THR A 54 -15.09 -4.92 -5.86
CA THR A 54 -16.02 -5.69 -5.04
C THR A 54 -15.42 -5.97 -3.66
N THR A 55 -16.21 -5.73 -2.62
CA THR A 55 -15.80 -5.92 -1.22
C THR A 55 -16.38 -7.21 -0.65
N VAL A 56 -15.62 -7.83 0.25
CA VAL A 56 -16.04 -8.96 1.10
C VAL A 56 -16.04 -8.43 2.52
N ALA A 57 -17.17 -8.56 3.23
CA ALA A 57 -17.25 -8.14 4.63
C ALA A 57 -16.69 -9.22 5.54
N LEU A 58 -16.12 -8.84 6.69
CA LEU A 58 -15.79 -9.76 7.77
C LEU A 58 -17.09 -10.38 8.33
N ASP A 59 -17.05 -11.66 8.65
CA ASP A 59 -18.19 -12.38 9.26
C ASP A 59 -18.49 -11.88 10.68
N ALA A 60 -17.47 -11.47 11.42
CA ALA A 60 -17.60 -11.00 12.80
C ALA A 60 -16.99 -9.60 12.97
N ALA A 61 -17.74 -8.70 13.61
CA ALA A 61 -17.24 -7.37 13.93
C ALA A 61 -16.03 -7.46 14.89
N GLY A 62 -14.92 -6.87 14.47
CA GLY A 62 -13.74 -6.70 15.31
C GLY A 62 -12.82 -7.92 15.44
N ALA A 63 -12.96 -8.95 14.58
CA ALA A 63 -12.03 -10.07 14.54
C ALA A 63 -11.88 -10.60 13.11
N ILE A 64 -10.67 -10.64 12.61
CA ILE A 64 -10.35 -11.30 11.34
C ILE A 64 -10.23 -12.79 11.62
N THR A 65 -10.95 -13.61 10.84
CA THR A 65 -10.86 -15.07 10.89
C THR A 65 -10.11 -15.63 9.69
N PHE A 66 -9.68 -16.88 9.77
CA PHE A 66 -9.05 -17.54 8.64
C PHE A 66 -10.07 -17.87 7.54
N ASP A 67 -11.32 -17.99 7.87
CA ASP A 67 -12.41 -18.23 6.93
C ASP A 67 -12.69 -16.98 6.09
N ASP A 68 -12.62 -15.76 6.66
CA ASP A 68 -12.69 -14.50 5.90
C ASP A 68 -11.63 -14.42 4.78
N ILE A 69 -10.41 -14.93 5.07
CA ILE A 69 -9.34 -14.98 4.07
C ILE A 69 -9.66 -15.97 2.95
N LYS A 70 -10.27 -17.12 3.29
CA LYS A 70 -10.70 -18.09 2.27
C LYS A 70 -11.85 -17.55 1.43
N ASP A 71 -12.78 -16.82 2.02
CA ASP A 71 -13.88 -16.18 1.31
C ASP A 71 -13.39 -15.08 0.38
N LEU A 72 -12.39 -14.31 0.81
CA LEU A 72 -11.72 -13.34 -0.05
C LEU A 72 -11.06 -14.02 -1.26
N ILE A 73 -10.38 -15.17 -1.07
CA ILE A 73 -9.76 -15.94 -2.14
C ILE A 73 -10.83 -16.53 -3.07
N SER A 74 -11.90 -17.11 -2.50
CA SER A 74 -12.97 -17.75 -3.27
C SER A 74 -13.78 -16.75 -4.12
N GLY A 75 -13.87 -15.51 -3.65
CA GLY A 75 -14.55 -14.43 -4.37
C GLY A 75 -13.83 -13.95 -5.63
N LEU A 76 -12.54 -14.31 -5.82
CA LEU A 76 -11.77 -13.89 -6.99
C LEU A 76 -11.97 -14.87 -8.14
N PRO A 77 -12.25 -14.44 -9.39
CA PRO A 77 -12.34 -15.32 -10.55
C PRO A 77 -11.02 -16.09 -10.77
N SER A 78 -11.16 -17.38 -11.13
CA SER A 78 -10.02 -18.32 -11.23
C SER A 78 -8.92 -17.89 -12.21
N GLN A 79 -9.27 -17.09 -13.22
CA GLN A 79 -8.32 -16.57 -14.21
C GLN A 79 -7.27 -15.61 -13.62
N TYR A 80 -7.53 -15.01 -12.44
CA TYR A 80 -6.64 -14.07 -11.77
C TYR A 80 -5.85 -14.71 -10.62
N LEU A 81 -6.24 -15.92 -10.17
CA LEU A 81 -5.62 -16.59 -9.04
C LEU A 81 -4.13 -16.90 -9.26
N GLN A 82 -3.73 -17.16 -10.49
CA GLN A 82 -2.36 -17.60 -10.79
C GLN A 82 -1.31 -16.51 -10.49
N SER A 83 -1.67 -15.23 -10.64
CA SER A 83 -0.79 -14.07 -10.39
C SER A 83 -1.24 -13.23 -9.19
N ALA A 84 -2.19 -13.76 -8.40
CA ALA A 84 -2.74 -13.05 -7.26
C ALA A 84 -1.73 -12.89 -6.12
N SER A 85 -1.87 -11.80 -5.39
CA SER A 85 -1.11 -11.51 -4.17
C SER A 85 -1.98 -10.75 -3.17
N PHE A 86 -1.54 -10.76 -1.91
CA PHE A 86 -2.16 -9.98 -0.85
C PHE A 86 -1.44 -8.63 -0.69
N LEU A 87 -2.21 -7.59 -0.39
CA LEU A 87 -1.72 -6.28 -0.01
C LEU A 87 -2.48 -5.81 1.23
N MET A 88 -1.78 -5.52 2.32
CA MET A 88 -2.37 -5.14 3.59
C MET A 88 -1.42 -4.29 4.44
N HIS A 89 -1.94 -3.68 5.51
CA HIS A 89 -1.10 -3.01 6.49
C HIS A 89 -0.27 -4.04 7.29
N ARG A 90 0.96 -3.67 7.70
CA ARG A 90 1.82 -4.59 8.45
C ARG A 90 1.23 -5.02 9.80
N ALA A 91 0.43 -4.17 10.47
CA ALA A 91 -0.24 -4.53 11.72
C ALA A 91 -1.28 -5.63 11.47
N THR A 92 -2.11 -5.50 10.43
CA THR A 92 -3.08 -6.52 10.01
C THR A 92 -2.38 -7.85 9.68
N LYS A 93 -1.23 -7.78 8.98
CA LYS A 93 -0.40 -8.97 8.73
C LYS A 93 0.03 -9.65 10.03
N LEU A 94 0.51 -8.89 11.03
CA LEU A 94 0.91 -9.43 12.33
C LEU A 94 -0.26 -10.06 13.09
N GLU A 95 -1.47 -9.50 12.98
CA GLU A 95 -2.67 -10.10 13.55
C GLU A 95 -3.00 -11.44 12.91
N LEU A 96 -2.97 -11.51 11.58
CA LEU A 96 -3.15 -12.78 10.86
C LEU A 96 -2.11 -13.83 11.25
N GLN A 97 -0.87 -13.45 11.52
CA GLN A 97 0.17 -14.36 11.99
C GLN A 97 -0.09 -14.89 13.42
N LYS A 98 -0.85 -14.14 14.23
CA LYS A 98 -1.24 -14.56 15.59
C LYS A 98 -2.47 -15.46 15.63
N LEU A 99 -3.18 -15.62 14.49
CA LEU A 99 -4.33 -16.50 14.44
C LEU A 99 -3.94 -17.94 14.76
N ARG A 100 -4.70 -18.54 15.66
CA ARG A 100 -4.49 -19.91 16.13
C ARG A 100 -5.69 -20.76 15.79
N GLY A 101 -5.44 -22.01 15.43
CA GLY A 101 -6.50 -22.99 15.24
C GLY A 101 -7.06 -23.41 16.59
N VAL A 102 -8.33 -23.11 16.87
CA VAL A 102 -9.03 -23.60 18.05
C VAL A 102 -9.59 -24.96 17.71
N GLY A 103 -8.91 -26.03 18.16
CA GLY A 103 -9.45 -27.38 18.04
C GLY A 103 -10.55 -27.63 19.06
N ALA A 104 -11.60 -28.35 18.68
CA ALA A 104 -12.73 -28.75 19.54
C ALA A 104 -12.31 -29.61 20.77
N ALA A 105 -11.06 -30.02 20.89
CA ALA A 105 -10.53 -30.95 21.90
C ALA A 105 -9.58 -30.32 22.94
N GLY A 106 -9.53 -28.99 23.08
CA GLY A 106 -8.75 -28.34 24.14
C GLY A 106 -7.37 -27.83 23.74
N PRO A 107 -6.53 -27.39 24.69
CA PRO A 107 -5.34 -26.58 24.47
C PRO A 107 -4.16 -27.26 23.73
N LEU A 108 -4.27 -28.52 23.38
CA LEU A 108 -3.22 -29.29 22.68
C LEU A 108 -3.09 -28.94 21.18
N TYR A 109 -4.01 -28.16 20.61
CA TYR A 109 -4.02 -27.81 19.20
C TYR A 109 -3.89 -26.28 18.94
N ASP A 110 -3.29 -25.55 19.86
CA ASP A 110 -3.04 -24.13 19.78
C ASP A 110 -1.83 -23.83 18.82
N GLN A 111 -1.99 -24.22 17.55
CA GLN A 111 -0.99 -23.95 16.53
C GLN A 111 -1.32 -22.69 15.76
N TYR A 112 -0.29 -21.91 15.46
CA TYR A 112 -0.41 -20.79 14.53
C TYR A 112 -0.84 -21.28 13.15
N LEU A 113 -1.86 -20.70 12.59
CA LEU A 113 -2.38 -21.06 11.26
C LEU A 113 -1.48 -20.59 10.13
N TRP A 114 -0.74 -19.52 10.37
CA TRP A 114 0.21 -18.99 9.41
C TRP A 114 1.64 -19.06 9.94
N GLN A 115 2.50 -19.68 9.18
CA GLN A 115 3.94 -19.69 9.47
C GLN A 115 4.63 -18.71 8.51
N PRO A 116 5.34 -17.68 9.02
CA PRO A 116 6.10 -16.76 8.19
C PRO A 116 7.27 -17.49 7.52
N SER A 117 7.70 -16.96 6.37
CA SER A 117 8.89 -17.48 5.69
C SER A 117 10.12 -17.26 6.56
N LEU A 118 10.89 -18.32 6.78
CA LEU A 118 12.20 -18.25 7.48
C LEU A 118 13.35 -17.98 6.51
N ILE A 119 13.08 -17.89 5.21
CA ILE A 119 14.09 -17.69 4.19
C ILE A 119 14.20 -16.18 3.91
N ALA A 120 15.39 -15.63 4.16
CA ALA A 120 15.65 -14.21 3.88
C ALA A 120 15.46 -13.89 2.39
N GLY A 121 14.77 -12.77 2.09
CA GLY A 121 14.54 -12.30 0.73
C GLY A 121 13.31 -12.87 0.01
N GLN A 122 12.60 -13.80 0.61
CA GLN A 122 11.32 -14.27 0.08
C GLN A 122 10.15 -13.58 0.79
N PRO A 123 9.12 -13.11 0.05
CA PRO A 123 7.92 -12.58 0.67
C PRO A 123 7.22 -13.69 1.48
N ASP A 124 6.59 -13.31 2.57
CA ASP A 124 5.74 -14.23 3.32
C ASP A 124 4.59 -14.72 2.44
N MET A 125 4.21 -15.99 2.59
CA MET A 125 3.13 -16.58 1.83
C MET A 125 1.94 -16.92 2.73
N LEU A 126 0.75 -16.46 2.34
CA LEU A 126 -0.52 -16.78 2.98
C LEU A 126 -1.37 -17.61 2.01
N CYS A 127 -1.77 -18.79 2.41
CA CYS A 127 -2.52 -19.72 1.54
C CYS A 127 -1.87 -19.98 0.17
N GLY A 128 -0.54 -19.92 0.06
CA GLY A 128 0.19 -20.10 -1.19
C GLY A 128 0.37 -18.84 -2.04
N TYR A 129 -0.09 -17.69 -1.58
CA TYR A 129 0.04 -16.40 -2.27
C TYR A 129 0.99 -15.46 -1.53
N PRO A 130 1.81 -14.68 -2.25
CA PRO A 130 2.73 -13.74 -1.64
C PRO A 130 1.97 -12.58 -0.96
N VAL A 131 2.51 -12.10 0.15
CA VAL A 131 1.95 -11.01 0.95
C VAL A 131 2.88 -9.82 0.91
N TYR A 132 2.35 -8.68 0.46
CA TYR A 132 3.01 -7.39 0.47
C TYR A 132 2.38 -6.48 1.52
N THR A 133 3.18 -5.60 2.09
CA THR A 133 2.72 -4.66 3.11
C THR A 133 2.94 -3.22 2.69
N ASN A 134 1.98 -2.36 3.05
CA ASN A 134 2.05 -0.92 2.86
C ASN A 134 1.47 -0.24 4.11
N ASP A 135 2.24 0.66 4.71
CA ASP A 135 1.87 1.33 5.97
C ASP A 135 0.84 2.47 5.75
N SER A 136 0.53 2.84 4.51
CA SER A 136 -0.51 3.83 4.19
C SER A 136 -1.93 3.24 4.12
N ILE A 137 -2.07 1.93 4.19
CA ILE A 137 -3.36 1.24 4.20
C ILE A 137 -3.94 1.30 5.61
N PRO A 138 -5.27 1.50 5.79
CA PRO A 138 -5.90 1.39 7.11
C PRO A 138 -5.61 0.02 7.74
N GLN A 139 -5.29 0.04 9.02
CA GLN A 139 -5.12 -1.21 9.78
C GLN A 139 -6.45 -1.71 10.30
N HIS A 140 -6.51 -2.99 10.64
CA HIS A 140 -7.66 -3.56 11.33
C HIS A 140 -7.88 -2.87 12.68
N GLY A 141 -9.14 -2.53 13.00
CA GLY A 141 -9.51 -1.86 14.24
C GLY A 141 -9.47 -0.32 14.20
N ASP A 142 -9.12 0.30 13.09
CA ASP A 142 -9.08 1.78 12.95
C ASP A 142 -10.48 2.41 12.85
N GLY A 143 -11.52 1.63 12.56
CA GLY A 143 -12.90 2.10 12.48
C GLY A 143 -13.79 1.23 11.60
N ALA A 144 -15.11 1.46 11.67
CA ALA A 144 -16.09 0.75 10.86
C ALA A 144 -15.93 1.04 9.37
N LEU A 145 -16.26 0.06 8.51
CA LEU A 145 -16.21 0.14 7.05
C LEU A 145 -14.81 0.37 6.47
N GLN A 146 -13.75 0.13 7.26
CA GLN A 146 -12.38 0.25 6.78
C GLN A 146 -12.02 -0.91 5.84
N LYS A 147 -11.33 -0.59 4.77
CA LYS A 147 -10.80 -1.53 3.80
C LYS A 147 -9.40 -1.93 4.24
N ILE A 148 -9.25 -3.13 4.78
CA ILE A 148 -8.03 -3.56 5.51
C ILE A 148 -7.08 -4.44 4.71
N CYS A 149 -7.59 -5.15 3.71
CA CYS A 149 -6.80 -6.07 2.91
C CYS A 149 -7.33 -6.11 1.47
N ALA A 150 -6.44 -6.10 0.50
CA ALA A 150 -6.75 -6.35 -0.90
C ALA A 150 -6.09 -7.64 -1.37
N PHE A 151 -6.79 -8.40 -2.20
CA PHE A 151 -6.32 -9.64 -2.82
C PHE A 151 -6.65 -9.66 -4.30
N GLY A 152 -5.71 -10.06 -5.12
CA GLY A 152 -5.92 -10.25 -6.55
C GLY A 152 -4.69 -10.01 -7.41
N ASP A 153 -4.90 -9.89 -8.72
CA ASP A 153 -3.87 -9.59 -9.70
C ASP A 153 -3.73 -8.07 -9.86
N PHE A 154 -2.84 -7.48 -9.07
CA PHE A 154 -2.59 -6.03 -9.11
C PHE A 154 -2.03 -5.56 -10.46
N ARG A 155 -1.31 -6.41 -11.17
CA ARG A 155 -0.73 -6.05 -12.48
C ARG A 155 -1.80 -5.80 -13.53
N ARG A 156 -2.92 -6.51 -13.46
CA ARG A 156 -4.07 -6.30 -14.35
C ARG A 156 -5.09 -5.35 -13.78
N GLY A 157 -5.25 -5.35 -12.44
CA GLY A 157 -6.28 -4.59 -11.75
C GLY A 157 -5.99 -3.11 -11.67
N TYR A 158 -4.73 -2.70 -11.54
CA TYR A 158 -4.32 -1.31 -11.29
C TYR A 158 -3.23 -0.87 -12.25
N GLU A 159 -3.38 0.30 -12.83
CA GLU A 159 -2.40 0.87 -13.74
C GLU A 159 -1.87 2.21 -13.22
N ILE A 160 -0.55 2.37 -13.28
CA ILE A 160 0.15 3.61 -12.93
C ILE A 160 0.67 4.20 -14.23
N ILE A 161 0.33 5.47 -14.50
CA ILE A 161 0.77 6.19 -15.69
C ILE A 161 1.66 7.34 -15.24
N ASP A 162 2.93 7.26 -15.59
CA ASP A 162 3.90 8.35 -15.38
C ASP A 162 3.91 9.22 -16.64
N ARG A 163 3.48 10.46 -16.50
CA ARG A 163 3.42 11.41 -17.63
C ARG A 163 4.74 12.16 -17.81
N GLU A 164 5.40 12.47 -16.70
CA GLU A 164 6.61 13.27 -16.69
C GLU A 164 7.49 12.86 -15.51
N GLY A 165 8.74 12.50 -15.80
CA GLY A 165 9.71 12.18 -14.75
C GLY A 165 9.92 13.34 -13.77
N ALA A 166 10.54 13.06 -12.64
CA ALA A 166 10.84 14.09 -11.65
C ALA A 166 11.80 15.14 -12.25
N SER A 167 11.39 16.40 -12.23
CA SER A 167 12.24 17.54 -12.58
C SER A 167 12.53 18.36 -11.34
N ILE A 168 13.80 18.71 -11.11
CA ILE A 168 14.24 19.53 -9.99
C ILE A 168 14.89 20.80 -10.54
N THR A 169 14.31 21.95 -10.19
CA THR A 169 14.77 23.26 -10.63
C THR A 169 15.28 24.05 -9.44
N ARG A 170 16.46 24.64 -9.59
CA ARG A 170 17.03 25.57 -8.60
C ARG A 170 16.45 26.95 -8.83
N LEU A 171 15.89 27.58 -7.78
CA LEU A 171 15.33 28.92 -7.80
C LEU A 171 16.36 29.90 -7.19
N ASN A 172 17.03 30.67 -8.04
CA ASN A 172 18.09 31.57 -7.60
C ASN A 172 17.57 32.97 -7.20
N GLU A 173 16.39 33.36 -7.72
CA GLU A 173 15.90 34.75 -7.61
C GLU A 173 14.89 34.91 -6.46
N LEU A 174 14.06 33.89 -6.19
CA LEU A 174 12.89 34.00 -5.32
C LEU A 174 13.25 34.37 -3.87
N TYR A 175 14.39 33.93 -3.37
CA TYR A 175 14.82 34.11 -1.98
C TYR A 175 16.13 34.84 -1.83
N ILE A 176 16.56 35.59 -2.86
CA ILE A 176 17.85 36.26 -2.88
C ILE A 176 17.99 37.31 -1.77
N THR A 177 16.89 37.99 -1.42
CA THR A 177 16.89 39.00 -0.34
C THR A 177 17.08 38.40 1.03
N ALA A 178 16.76 37.12 1.21
CA ALA A 178 16.95 36.37 2.46
C ALA A 178 18.27 35.58 2.47
N GLY A 179 19.07 35.63 1.39
CA GLY A 179 20.30 34.85 1.27
C GLY A 179 20.08 33.35 1.14
N LEU A 180 18.88 32.91 0.78
CA LEU A 180 18.51 31.50 0.66
C LEU A 180 18.41 31.07 -0.79
N ILE A 181 18.62 29.77 -1.04
CA ILE A 181 18.44 29.12 -2.35
C ILE A 181 17.22 28.21 -2.24
N GLY A 182 16.24 28.40 -3.15
CA GLY A 182 15.07 27.54 -3.25
C GLY A 182 15.30 26.38 -4.22
N PHE A 183 14.66 25.26 -3.96
CA PHE A 183 14.55 24.15 -4.91
C PHE A 183 13.08 23.79 -5.12
N LEU A 184 12.69 23.65 -6.38
CA LEU A 184 11.36 23.22 -6.77
C LEU A 184 11.48 21.86 -7.46
N ALA A 185 10.81 20.86 -6.90
CA ALA A 185 10.68 19.55 -7.54
C ALA A 185 9.24 19.32 -8.00
N VAL A 186 9.08 18.87 -9.24
CA VAL A 186 7.77 18.58 -9.85
C VAL A 186 7.80 17.20 -10.46
N ARG A 187 6.75 16.41 -10.23
CA ARG A 187 6.48 15.12 -10.86
C ARG A 187 5.00 15.01 -11.19
N ARG A 188 4.68 14.40 -12.34
CA ARG A 188 3.29 14.20 -12.78
C ARG A 188 3.05 12.72 -13.01
N VAL A 189 2.31 12.11 -12.08
CA VAL A 189 1.93 10.70 -12.12
C VAL A 189 0.43 10.59 -11.84
N THR A 190 -0.21 9.59 -12.41
CA THR A 190 -1.58 9.23 -12.09
C THR A 190 -1.72 7.71 -11.99
N GLY A 191 -2.80 7.23 -11.38
CA GLY A 191 -3.10 5.82 -11.28
C GLY A 191 -4.59 5.59 -11.07
N GLY A 192 -5.03 4.39 -11.42
CA GLY A 192 -6.42 4.02 -11.23
C GLY A 192 -6.68 2.54 -11.48
N VAL A 193 -7.85 2.10 -11.04
CA VAL A 193 -8.31 0.73 -11.24
C VAL A 193 -8.84 0.60 -12.67
N VAL A 194 -8.25 -0.32 -13.45
CA VAL A 194 -8.64 -0.61 -14.83
C VAL A 194 -9.60 -1.80 -14.88
N TRP A 195 -9.28 -2.85 -14.14
CA TRP A 195 -10.10 -4.06 -14.06
C TRP A 195 -10.51 -4.35 -12.62
N PRO A 196 -11.66 -3.83 -12.15
CA PRO A 196 -12.11 -4.03 -10.76
C PRO A 196 -12.31 -5.51 -10.40
N ASP A 197 -12.69 -6.33 -11.37
CA ASP A 197 -12.91 -7.77 -11.17
C ASP A 197 -11.63 -8.55 -10.86
N ALA A 198 -10.47 -8.01 -11.21
CA ALA A 198 -9.18 -8.62 -10.90
C ALA A 198 -8.77 -8.49 -9.43
N LEU A 199 -9.51 -7.69 -8.65
CA LEU A 199 -9.23 -7.39 -7.26
C LEU A 199 -10.44 -7.66 -6.38
N ARG A 200 -10.21 -7.99 -5.11
CA ARG A 200 -11.19 -8.09 -4.03
C ARG A 200 -10.65 -7.41 -2.79
N ILE A 201 -11.51 -6.79 -2.02
CA ILE A 201 -11.12 -6.04 -0.81
C ILE A 201 -11.90 -6.57 0.38
N LEU A 202 -11.20 -6.84 1.46
CA LEU A 202 -11.78 -7.18 2.76
C LEU A 202 -12.13 -5.89 3.51
N VAL A 203 -13.36 -5.81 4.00
CA VAL A 203 -13.91 -4.62 4.67
C VAL A 203 -14.40 -4.99 6.06
N GLU A 204 -14.12 -4.15 7.03
CA GLU A 204 -14.73 -4.23 8.35
C GLU A 204 -16.23 -3.88 8.29
N PRO A 205 -17.07 -4.55 9.06
CA PRO A 205 -18.52 -4.30 9.10
C PRO A 205 -18.88 -2.94 9.71
#